data_abc32a3385feb24f6f020a832980923a
#
_entry.id   abc32a3385feb24f6f020a832980923a
#
_cell.length_a   1.000
_cell.length_b   1.000
_cell.length_c   1.000
_cell.angle_alpha   90.00
_cell.angle_beta   90.00
_cell.angle_gamma   90.00
#
_symmetry.space_group_name_H-M   'P 1'
#
loop_
_entity.id
_entity.type
_entity.pdbx_description
1 polymer ?
#
loop_
_entity_poly.entity_id
_entity_poly.type
_entity_poly.pdbx_seq_one_letter_code
_entity_poly.pdbx_strand_id
1 'polypeptide(L)'
;NGAVTASAAKAETGDKVILTPKADEGYALDKITAKDKDGKEVKLKAEKDGTYSFTMPKGGVTVDTTFKQAEGTANTDKPAAATKTILLQIGSTAVIVDDQAIINDVAPVIRNDRTLVPIRIITEALGGQVAWNEAAKEVTLTVNGKEIKMTIGKALEKYGVAPVIIGGRTFVPVRFVADELGAVTTWDDATKTVTIQAV
;
A
#
# COMPACT_ATOMS: atom_id res chain seq x y z
N ASN A 1 -11.56 -2.26 -17.94
CA ASN A 1 -10.57 -1.76 -16.97
C ASN A 1 -10.35 -0.24 -17.13
N GLY A 2 -11.29 0.46 -17.77
CA GLY A 2 -11.31 1.89 -18.02
C GLY A 2 -12.07 2.23 -19.32
N ALA A 3 -12.29 3.52 -19.49
CA ALA A 3 -12.97 4.07 -20.67
C ALA A 3 -12.21 5.31 -21.19
N VAL A 4 -12.46 5.65 -22.43
CA VAL A 4 -12.03 6.92 -23.01
C VAL A 4 -13.24 7.68 -23.51
N THR A 5 -13.31 8.97 -23.17
CA THR A 5 -14.35 9.87 -23.64
C THR A 5 -13.75 10.89 -24.60
N ALA A 6 -14.38 11.08 -25.75
CA ALA A 6 -13.99 12.13 -26.68
C ALA A 6 -14.84 13.39 -26.45
N SER A 7 -14.24 14.56 -26.62
CA SER A 7 -14.94 15.86 -26.48
C SER A 7 -16.06 16.05 -27.53
N ALA A 8 -16.00 15.33 -28.62
CA ALA A 8 -17.03 15.32 -29.66
C ALA A 8 -17.19 13.93 -30.26
N ALA A 9 -18.45 13.44 -30.37
CA ALA A 9 -18.78 12.18 -31.05
C ALA A 9 -18.80 12.34 -32.58
N LYS A 10 -18.90 13.58 -33.04
CA LYS A 10 -18.80 13.96 -34.47
C LYS A 10 -17.91 15.20 -34.54
N ALA A 11 -16.87 15.13 -35.33
CA ALA A 11 -15.93 16.23 -35.58
C ALA A 11 -15.64 16.30 -37.07
N GLU A 12 -15.46 17.52 -37.59
CA GLU A 12 -15.10 17.75 -38.97
C GLU A 12 -13.58 17.67 -39.18
N THR A 13 -13.17 17.48 -40.44
CA THR A 13 -11.75 17.46 -40.79
C THR A 13 -11.08 18.78 -40.37
N GLY A 14 -10.04 18.70 -39.54
CA GLY A 14 -9.32 19.85 -39.01
C GLY A 14 -9.70 20.22 -37.58
N ASP A 15 -10.79 19.67 -37.02
CA ASP A 15 -11.19 19.96 -35.66
C ASP A 15 -10.21 19.35 -34.61
N LYS A 16 -10.01 20.07 -33.53
CA LYS A 16 -9.28 19.54 -32.39
C LYS A 16 -10.21 18.69 -31.52
N VAL A 17 -9.90 17.41 -31.41
CA VAL A 17 -10.62 16.47 -30.51
C VAL A 17 -9.78 16.21 -29.30
N ILE A 18 -10.40 16.25 -28.10
CA ILE A 18 -9.77 15.93 -26.83
C ILE A 18 -10.28 14.58 -26.34
N LEU A 19 -9.37 13.70 -25.99
CA LEU A 19 -9.64 12.40 -25.40
C LEU A 19 -9.34 12.44 -23.92
N THR A 20 -10.31 12.09 -23.10
CA THR A 20 -10.19 11.98 -21.66
C THR A 20 -10.23 10.49 -21.27
N PRO A 21 -9.07 9.85 -21.07
CA PRO A 21 -9.04 8.50 -20.56
C PRO A 21 -9.42 8.52 -19.08
N LYS A 22 -10.25 7.57 -18.68
CA LYS A 22 -10.63 7.32 -17.29
C LYS A 22 -10.37 5.85 -16.99
N ALA A 23 -9.34 5.58 -16.22
CA ALA A 23 -9.08 4.25 -15.73
C ALA A 23 -10.07 3.89 -14.61
N ASP A 24 -10.44 2.62 -14.53
CA ASP A 24 -11.16 2.07 -13.38
C ASP A 24 -10.24 2.04 -12.15
N GLU A 25 -10.82 1.90 -10.95
CA GLU A 25 -10.06 1.82 -9.71
C GLU A 25 -9.04 0.67 -9.77
N GLY A 26 -7.79 0.96 -9.43
CA GLY A 26 -6.69 -0.01 -9.49
C GLY A 26 -6.06 -0.18 -10.89
N TYR A 27 -6.48 0.60 -11.88
CA TYR A 27 -5.89 0.58 -13.22
C TYR A 27 -5.30 1.94 -13.59
N ALA A 28 -4.32 1.92 -14.47
CA ALA A 28 -3.75 3.10 -15.11
C ALA A 28 -3.78 2.94 -16.63
N LEU A 29 -3.85 4.06 -17.34
CA LEU A 29 -3.72 4.03 -18.80
C LEU A 29 -2.33 3.48 -19.16
N ASP A 30 -2.30 2.39 -19.91
CA ASP A 30 -1.07 1.79 -20.41
C ASP A 30 -0.71 2.35 -21.78
N LYS A 31 -1.67 2.33 -22.69
CA LYS A 31 -1.48 2.82 -24.06
C LYS A 31 -2.76 3.45 -24.60
N ILE A 32 -2.62 4.53 -25.35
CA ILE A 32 -3.67 5.12 -26.15
C ILE A 32 -3.16 5.33 -27.57
N THR A 33 -3.91 4.87 -28.53
CA THR A 33 -3.58 5.01 -29.97
C THR A 33 -4.81 5.46 -30.72
N ALA A 34 -4.60 6.21 -31.78
CA ALA A 34 -5.66 6.64 -32.70
C ALA A 34 -5.27 6.27 -34.13
N LYS A 35 -6.19 5.75 -34.89
CA LYS A 35 -5.99 5.37 -36.29
C LYS A 35 -7.09 5.98 -37.16
N ASP A 36 -6.70 6.46 -38.32
CA ASP A 36 -7.67 6.92 -39.34
C ASP A 36 -8.39 5.73 -40.00
N LYS A 37 -9.34 6.04 -40.92
CA LYS A 37 -10.11 5.01 -41.66
C LYS A 37 -9.23 4.07 -42.48
N ASP A 38 -8.02 4.46 -42.83
CA ASP A 38 -7.07 3.69 -43.64
C ASP A 38 -6.06 2.91 -42.75
N GLY A 39 -6.26 2.94 -41.41
CA GLY A 39 -5.42 2.27 -40.42
C GLY A 39 -4.11 2.99 -40.10
N LYS A 40 -3.90 4.19 -40.63
CA LYS A 40 -2.71 5.00 -40.37
C LYS A 40 -2.81 5.66 -38.99
N GLU A 41 -1.71 5.65 -38.25
CA GLU A 41 -1.63 6.22 -36.90
C GLU A 41 -1.78 7.76 -36.96
N VAL A 42 -2.70 8.27 -36.12
CA VAL A 42 -2.94 9.70 -35.91
C VAL A 42 -2.15 10.12 -34.68
N LYS A 43 -1.30 11.13 -34.82
CA LYS A 43 -0.48 11.63 -33.70
C LYS A 43 -1.35 12.21 -32.60
N LEU A 44 -1.23 11.64 -31.41
CA LEU A 44 -1.82 12.16 -30.18
C LEU A 44 -0.82 13.07 -29.47
N LYS A 45 -1.28 14.22 -28.99
CA LYS A 45 -0.53 15.14 -28.14
C LYS A 45 -1.02 15.01 -26.71
N ALA A 46 -0.15 14.60 -25.79
CA ALA A 46 -0.44 14.58 -24.36
C ALA A 46 -0.50 16.03 -23.82
N GLU A 47 -1.56 16.35 -23.11
CA GLU A 47 -1.74 17.64 -22.41
C GLU A 47 -1.39 17.48 -20.92
N LYS A 48 -1.15 18.62 -20.22
CA LYS A 48 -0.69 18.60 -18.82
C LYS A 48 -1.71 18.10 -17.80
N ASP A 49 -2.97 18.04 -18.19
CA ASP A 49 -4.11 17.58 -17.39
C ASP A 49 -4.41 16.08 -17.53
N GLY A 50 -3.52 15.31 -18.18
CA GLY A 50 -3.69 13.88 -18.42
C GLY A 50 -4.63 13.54 -19.58
N THR A 51 -5.10 14.54 -20.32
CA THR A 51 -5.87 14.35 -21.56
C THR A 51 -4.95 14.24 -22.77
N TYR A 52 -5.51 13.78 -23.89
CA TYR A 52 -4.82 13.70 -25.19
C TYR A 52 -5.60 14.48 -26.21
N SER A 53 -4.93 15.14 -27.13
CA SER A 53 -5.58 15.84 -28.21
C SER A 53 -5.03 15.43 -29.57
N PHE A 54 -5.88 15.48 -30.59
CA PHE A 54 -5.48 15.27 -31.96
C PHE A 54 -6.31 16.14 -32.90
N THR A 55 -5.81 16.32 -34.10
CA THR A 55 -6.58 16.99 -35.18
C THR A 55 -7.28 15.93 -36.04
N MET A 56 -8.60 16.09 -36.23
CA MET A 56 -9.43 15.15 -36.95
C MET A 56 -9.01 15.04 -38.43
N PRO A 57 -8.57 13.86 -38.89
CA PRO A 57 -8.28 13.64 -40.32
C PRO A 57 -9.57 13.41 -41.13
N LYS A 58 -9.45 13.41 -42.45
CA LYS A 58 -10.58 13.09 -43.30
C LYS A 58 -11.01 11.63 -43.14
N GLY A 59 -12.27 11.40 -42.79
CA GLY A 59 -12.89 10.07 -42.83
C GLY A 59 -13.03 9.36 -41.48
N GLY A 60 -12.76 10.03 -40.35
CA GLY A 60 -12.97 9.46 -39.01
C GLY A 60 -11.72 8.87 -38.39
N VAL A 61 -11.79 8.63 -37.06
CA VAL A 61 -10.70 8.09 -36.24
C VAL A 61 -11.26 7.01 -35.32
N THR A 62 -10.58 5.88 -35.24
CA THR A 62 -10.79 4.85 -34.23
C THR A 62 -9.75 5.03 -33.14
N VAL A 63 -10.18 5.08 -31.90
CA VAL A 63 -9.31 5.21 -30.72
C VAL A 63 -9.28 3.90 -29.96
N ASP A 64 -8.10 3.34 -29.78
CA ASP A 64 -7.86 2.14 -28.99
C ASP A 64 -7.13 2.54 -27.70
N THR A 65 -7.62 2.05 -26.58
CA THR A 65 -7.01 2.26 -25.26
C THR A 65 -6.78 0.93 -24.56
N THR A 66 -5.61 0.78 -23.98
CA THR A 66 -5.31 -0.33 -23.06
C THR A 66 -5.04 0.23 -21.68
N PHE A 67 -5.56 -0.44 -20.68
CA PHE A 67 -5.33 -0.12 -19.27
C PHE A 67 -4.62 -1.29 -18.64
N LYS A 68 -3.52 -1.03 -17.94
CA LYS A 68 -2.81 -2.00 -17.14
C LYS A 68 -3.14 -1.78 -15.67
N GLN A 69 -3.00 -2.81 -14.87
CA GLN A 69 -3.06 -2.67 -13.42
C GLN A 69 -1.99 -1.67 -12.97
N ALA A 70 -2.35 -0.68 -12.17
CA ALA A 70 -1.39 0.27 -11.64
C ALA A 70 -0.37 -0.49 -10.77
N GLU A 71 0.91 -0.32 -11.05
CA GLU A 71 1.97 -0.93 -10.25
C GLU A 71 1.86 -0.37 -8.83
N GLY A 72 1.42 -1.22 -7.88
CA GLY A 72 1.12 -0.86 -6.49
C GLY A 72 -0.26 -1.27 -6.01
N THR A 73 -1.19 -1.68 -6.89
CA THR A 73 -2.46 -2.27 -6.48
C THR A 73 -2.43 -3.79 -6.70
N ALA A 74 -2.22 -4.52 -5.63
CA ALA A 74 -2.40 -5.96 -5.63
C ALA A 74 -3.83 -6.31 -6.06
N ASN A 75 -3.94 -7.32 -6.91
CA ASN A 75 -5.16 -7.97 -7.40
C ASN A 75 -6.19 -8.14 -6.27
N THR A 76 -7.35 -7.50 -6.36
CA THR A 76 -8.48 -7.74 -5.46
C THR A 76 -9.73 -8.14 -6.23
N ASP A 77 -9.75 -9.39 -6.71
CA ASP A 77 -11.00 -10.14 -6.89
C ASP A 77 -11.33 -10.91 -5.58
N LYS A 78 -11.31 -10.18 -4.48
CA LYS A 78 -11.90 -10.53 -3.19
C LYS A 78 -12.45 -9.23 -2.62
N PRO A 79 -13.63 -9.21 -1.99
CA PRO A 79 -14.12 -7.99 -1.34
C PRO A 79 -12.97 -7.46 -0.48
N ALA A 80 -12.58 -6.22 -0.72
CA ALA A 80 -11.43 -5.59 -0.09
C ALA A 80 -11.54 -5.73 1.42
N ALA A 81 -10.80 -6.67 1.99
CA ALA A 81 -10.42 -6.57 3.38
C ALA A 81 -9.63 -5.26 3.46
N ALA A 82 -10.12 -4.30 4.21
CA ALA A 82 -9.49 -3.00 4.32
C ALA A 82 -8.02 -3.19 4.72
N THR A 83 -7.10 -2.81 3.82
CA THR A 83 -5.67 -2.92 4.09
C THR A 83 -5.33 -1.94 5.19
N LYS A 84 -4.93 -2.44 6.34
CA LYS A 84 -4.45 -1.63 7.46
C LYS A 84 -3.05 -1.14 7.18
N THR A 85 -2.83 0.16 7.27
CA THR A 85 -1.49 0.77 7.16
C THR A 85 -1.08 1.37 8.49
N ILE A 86 0.08 0.97 9.00
CA ILE A 86 0.64 1.46 10.26
C ILE A 86 2.03 2.01 9.99
N LEU A 87 2.26 3.27 10.33
CA LEU A 87 3.56 3.93 10.23
C LEU A 87 4.13 4.19 11.62
N LEU A 88 5.38 3.75 11.83
CA LEU A 88 6.10 3.94 13.07
C LEU A 88 7.47 4.55 12.78
N GLN A 89 7.74 5.73 13.31
CA GLN A 89 9.03 6.40 13.17
C GLN A 89 9.91 6.12 14.38
N ILE A 90 11.18 5.79 14.15
CA ILE A 90 12.14 5.55 15.24
C ILE A 90 12.24 6.78 16.14
N GLY A 91 12.13 6.54 17.45
CA GLY A 91 12.18 7.60 18.46
C GLY A 91 10.92 8.44 18.61
N SER A 92 9.89 8.22 17.78
CA SER A 92 8.60 8.92 17.88
C SER A 92 7.55 8.04 18.56
N THR A 93 6.80 8.61 19.49
CA THR A 93 5.62 7.96 20.10
C THR A 93 4.36 8.13 19.25
N ALA A 94 4.40 9.00 18.23
CA ALA A 94 3.30 9.11 17.28
C ALA A 94 3.32 7.91 16.31
N VAL A 95 2.22 7.21 16.24
CA VAL A 95 1.95 6.10 15.32
C VAL A 95 0.79 6.49 14.43
N ILE A 96 0.93 6.34 13.14
CA ILE A 96 -0.17 6.61 12.20
C ILE A 96 -0.81 5.29 11.82
N VAL A 97 -2.10 5.17 12.04
CA VAL A 97 -2.91 3.99 11.65
C VAL A 97 -4.03 4.46 10.73
N ASP A 98 -4.01 4.05 9.47
CA ASP A 98 -4.98 4.47 8.44
C ASP A 98 -5.21 5.98 8.43
N ASP A 99 -4.13 6.75 8.34
CA ASP A 99 -4.11 8.24 8.35
C ASP A 99 -4.56 8.88 9.68
N GLN A 100 -4.84 8.09 10.71
CA GLN A 100 -5.14 8.59 12.06
C GLN A 100 -3.89 8.55 12.94
N ALA A 101 -3.51 9.69 13.50
CA ALA A 101 -2.41 9.77 14.46
C ALA A 101 -2.85 9.29 15.84
N ILE A 102 -2.16 8.30 16.37
CA ILE A 102 -2.35 7.75 17.72
C ILE A 102 -1.06 7.97 18.51
N ILE A 103 -1.16 8.41 19.73
CA ILE A 103 0.01 8.54 20.62
C ILE A 103 0.16 7.24 21.40
N ASN A 104 1.26 6.54 21.16
CA ASN A 104 1.71 5.40 21.95
C ASN A 104 2.58 5.89 23.12
N ASP A 105 2.71 5.11 24.17
CA ASP A 105 3.53 5.47 25.33
C ASP A 105 5.03 5.17 25.15
N VAL A 106 5.40 4.42 24.14
CA VAL A 106 6.78 4.06 23.80
C VAL A 106 7.03 4.18 22.30
N ALA A 107 8.26 4.56 21.94
CA ALA A 107 8.69 4.70 20.56
C ALA A 107 9.39 3.44 20.03
N PRO A 108 9.33 3.12 18.74
CA PRO A 108 10.18 2.12 18.13
C PRO A 108 11.66 2.49 18.28
N VAL A 109 12.51 1.48 18.38
CA VAL A 109 13.95 1.67 18.60
C VAL A 109 14.78 0.78 17.68
N ILE A 110 16.00 1.21 17.39
CA ILE A 110 17.01 0.35 16.78
C ILE A 110 17.95 -0.15 17.87
N ARG A 111 18.10 -1.46 18.01
CA ARG A 111 19.00 -2.10 18.96
C ARG A 111 19.71 -3.28 18.28
N ASN A 112 21.06 -3.30 18.36
CA ASN A 112 21.90 -4.33 17.74
C ASN A 112 21.55 -4.51 16.23
N ASP A 113 21.51 -3.41 15.49
CA ASP A 113 21.17 -3.33 14.05
C ASP A 113 19.80 -3.93 13.69
N ARG A 114 18.89 -3.97 14.64
CA ARG A 114 17.54 -4.46 14.44
C ARG A 114 16.51 -3.41 14.85
N THR A 115 15.56 -3.20 14.00
CA THR A 115 14.38 -2.38 14.31
C THR A 115 13.43 -3.17 15.18
N LEU A 116 13.22 -2.71 16.40
CA LEU A 116 12.29 -3.26 17.36
C LEU A 116 11.06 -2.36 17.45
N VAL A 117 9.89 -2.97 17.39
CA VAL A 117 8.60 -2.27 17.41
C VAL A 117 7.75 -2.73 18.58
N PRO A 118 6.98 -1.83 19.23
CA PRO A 118 6.06 -2.19 20.30
C PRO A 118 4.89 -3.01 19.72
N ILE A 119 4.81 -4.28 20.12
CA ILE A 119 3.88 -5.22 19.48
C ILE A 119 2.41 -4.95 19.76
N ARG A 120 2.08 -4.38 20.93
CA ARG A 120 0.69 -4.14 21.33
C ARG A 120 -0.05 -3.23 20.36
N ILE A 121 0.50 -2.04 20.06
CA ILE A 121 -0.17 -1.07 19.18
C ILE A 121 -0.39 -1.63 17.79
N ILE A 122 0.54 -2.45 17.29
CA ILE A 122 0.42 -3.09 15.98
C ILE A 122 -0.67 -4.15 16.00
N THR A 123 -0.66 -5.04 17.01
CA THR A 123 -1.67 -6.11 17.14
C THR A 123 -3.08 -5.54 17.26
N GLU A 124 -3.27 -4.51 18.10
CA GLU A 124 -4.56 -3.85 18.30
C GLU A 124 -5.03 -3.10 17.04
N ALA A 125 -4.11 -2.42 16.33
CA ALA A 125 -4.42 -1.78 15.06
C ALA A 125 -4.88 -2.78 13.99
N LEU A 126 -4.39 -4.02 14.04
CA LEU A 126 -4.82 -5.13 13.18
C LEU A 126 -6.10 -5.83 13.69
N GLY A 127 -6.77 -5.28 14.71
CA GLY A 127 -7.98 -5.85 15.29
C GLY A 127 -7.75 -7.06 16.20
N GLY A 128 -6.50 -7.29 16.59
CA GLY A 128 -6.11 -8.36 17.50
C GLY A 128 -6.11 -7.96 18.97
N GLN A 129 -5.74 -8.89 19.83
CA GLN A 129 -5.64 -8.73 21.26
C GLN A 129 -4.27 -9.16 21.77
N VAL A 130 -3.81 -8.54 22.86
CA VAL A 130 -2.56 -8.87 23.54
C VAL A 130 -2.84 -9.20 24.99
N ALA A 131 -2.51 -10.41 25.39
CA ALA A 131 -2.58 -10.86 26.77
C ALA A 131 -1.17 -11.02 27.38
N TRP A 132 -1.05 -10.79 28.66
CA TRP A 132 0.20 -10.93 29.40
C TRP A 132 0.02 -11.92 30.56
N ASN A 133 0.92 -12.89 30.67
CA ASN A 133 1.01 -13.82 31.79
C ASN A 133 2.27 -13.51 32.59
N GLU A 134 2.08 -12.90 33.76
CA GLU A 134 3.19 -12.49 34.65
C GLU A 134 4.01 -13.66 35.15
N ALA A 135 3.35 -14.79 35.51
CA ALA A 135 4.03 -15.95 36.09
C ALA A 135 4.94 -16.64 35.06
N ALA A 136 4.47 -16.74 33.79
CA ALA A 136 5.22 -17.33 32.70
C ALA A 136 6.13 -16.34 31.98
N LYS A 137 6.02 -15.05 32.26
CA LYS A 137 6.65 -13.97 31.46
C LYS A 137 6.33 -14.10 29.98
N GLU A 138 5.09 -14.45 29.67
CA GLU A 138 4.63 -14.79 28.32
C GLU A 138 3.63 -13.75 27.79
N VAL A 139 3.85 -13.35 26.56
CA VAL A 139 2.91 -12.55 25.80
C VAL A 139 2.17 -13.45 24.83
N THR A 140 0.85 -13.36 24.82
CA THR A 140 -0.02 -14.03 23.85
C THR A 140 -0.65 -12.99 22.95
N LEU A 141 -0.46 -13.12 21.64
CA LEU A 141 -1.12 -12.32 20.61
C LEU A 141 -2.23 -13.15 19.98
N THR A 142 -3.40 -12.57 19.82
CA THR A 142 -4.51 -13.17 19.06
C THR A 142 -4.89 -12.23 17.92
N VAL A 143 -4.65 -12.64 16.70
CA VAL A 143 -4.90 -11.83 15.50
C VAL A 143 -5.40 -12.74 14.38
N ASN A 144 -6.48 -12.38 13.69
CA ASN A 144 -7.06 -13.15 12.58
C ASN A 144 -7.30 -14.64 12.92
N GLY A 145 -7.71 -14.93 14.17
CA GLY A 145 -7.92 -16.31 14.65
C GLY A 145 -6.63 -17.10 14.93
N LYS A 146 -5.46 -16.51 14.72
CA LYS A 146 -4.16 -17.11 15.05
C LYS A 146 -3.74 -16.68 16.45
N GLU A 147 -3.29 -17.62 17.27
CA GLU A 147 -2.66 -17.37 18.57
C GLU A 147 -1.15 -17.57 18.47
N ILE A 148 -0.39 -16.58 18.92
CA ILE A 148 1.06 -16.57 18.92
C ILE A 148 1.54 -16.30 20.32
N LYS A 149 2.33 -17.20 20.90
CA LYS A 149 2.92 -17.08 22.22
C LYS A 149 4.41 -16.83 22.16
N MET A 150 4.90 -15.94 23.01
CA MET A 150 6.31 -15.63 23.11
C MET A 150 6.71 -15.35 24.56
N THR A 151 7.80 -15.93 25.01
CA THR A 151 8.35 -15.72 26.34
C THR A 151 9.41 -14.62 26.30
N ILE A 152 9.33 -13.65 27.19
CA ILE A 152 10.31 -12.57 27.29
C ILE A 152 11.69 -13.17 27.61
N GLY A 153 12.70 -12.71 26.87
CA GLY A 153 14.09 -13.16 27.03
C GLY A 153 14.41 -14.51 26.38
N LYS A 154 13.40 -15.26 25.90
CA LYS A 154 13.63 -16.50 25.15
C LYS A 154 13.74 -16.18 23.66
N ALA A 155 14.85 -16.57 23.06
CA ALA A 155 15.06 -16.31 21.64
C ALA A 155 13.93 -16.88 20.77
N LEU A 156 13.43 -16.08 19.87
CA LEU A 156 12.57 -16.52 18.77
C LEU A 156 13.49 -17.17 17.74
N GLU A 157 13.49 -18.50 17.64
CA GLU A 157 14.46 -19.30 16.87
C GLU A 157 14.65 -18.78 15.43
N LYS A 158 13.53 -18.49 14.75
CA LYS A 158 13.52 -17.98 13.38
C LYS A 158 14.20 -16.59 13.23
N TYR A 159 14.19 -15.77 14.29
CA TYR A 159 14.65 -14.37 14.23
C TYR A 159 15.97 -14.14 14.95
N GLY A 160 16.43 -15.12 15.76
CA GLY A 160 17.66 -15.03 16.52
C GLY A 160 17.67 -13.91 17.57
N VAL A 161 16.49 -13.43 17.98
CA VAL A 161 16.29 -12.34 18.94
C VAL A 161 15.16 -12.70 19.88
N ALA A 162 15.30 -12.39 21.16
CA ALA A 162 14.23 -12.54 22.14
C ALA A 162 13.33 -11.31 22.15
N PRO A 163 12.02 -11.47 22.43
CA PRO A 163 11.17 -10.36 22.82
C PRO A 163 11.72 -9.71 24.09
N VAL A 164 11.70 -8.38 24.13
CA VAL A 164 12.22 -7.61 25.26
C VAL A 164 11.17 -6.64 25.80
N ILE A 165 11.25 -6.30 27.09
CA ILE A 165 10.43 -5.25 27.66
C ILE A 165 11.25 -3.95 27.71
N ILE A 166 10.69 -2.88 27.13
CA ILE A 166 11.24 -1.52 27.18
C ILE A 166 10.10 -0.60 27.59
N GLY A 167 10.28 0.18 28.65
CA GLY A 167 9.24 1.08 29.15
C GLY A 167 7.92 0.38 29.52
N GLY A 168 7.98 -0.87 30.01
CA GLY A 168 6.80 -1.66 30.35
C GLY A 168 6.03 -2.23 29.14
N ARG A 169 6.58 -2.14 27.93
CA ARG A 169 5.98 -2.66 26.70
C ARG A 169 6.86 -3.72 26.06
N THR A 170 6.24 -4.72 25.46
CA THR A 170 6.93 -5.78 24.73
C THR A 170 7.32 -5.33 23.34
N PHE A 171 8.59 -5.49 23.02
CA PHE A 171 9.17 -5.18 21.71
C PHE A 171 9.59 -6.45 21.01
N VAL A 172 9.37 -6.49 19.71
CA VAL A 172 9.77 -7.58 18.80
C VAL A 172 10.47 -7.01 17.59
N PRO A 173 11.29 -7.80 16.87
CA PRO A 173 11.81 -7.39 15.58
C PRO A 173 10.69 -7.13 14.57
N VAL A 174 10.82 -6.09 13.76
CA VAL A 174 9.81 -5.78 12.73
C VAL A 174 9.55 -6.95 11.77
N ARG A 175 10.58 -7.76 11.50
CA ARG A 175 10.44 -8.99 10.68
C ARG A 175 9.48 -10.01 11.30
N PHE A 176 9.41 -10.09 12.63
CA PHE A 176 8.42 -10.93 13.31
C PHE A 176 6.99 -10.51 12.95
N VAL A 177 6.75 -9.19 12.87
CA VAL A 177 5.43 -8.66 12.48
C VAL A 177 5.07 -9.08 11.06
N ALA A 178 6.01 -8.96 10.11
CA ALA A 178 5.78 -9.38 8.74
C ALA A 178 5.41 -10.86 8.64
N ASP A 179 6.22 -11.71 9.24
CA ASP A 179 6.10 -13.16 9.08
C ASP A 179 4.94 -13.77 9.88
N GLU A 180 4.75 -13.33 11.12
CA GLU A 180 3.79 -13.97 12.03
C GLU A 180 2.40 -13.35 11.98
N LEU A 181 2.31 -12.06 11.70
CA LEU A 181 1.03 -11.37 11.58
C LEU A 181 0.55 -11.26 10.11
N GLY A 182 1.33 -11.77 9.16
CA GLY A 182 0.98 -11.76 7.74
C GLY A 182 0.99 -10.37 7.12
N ALA A 183 1.87 -9.49 7.61
CA ALA A 183 1.99 -8.13 7.12
C ALA A 183 3.19 -7.95 6.18
N VAL A 184 3.11 -6.99 5.28
CA VAL A 184 4.26 -6.50 4.50
C VAL A 184 4.89 -5.35 5.27
N THR A 185 6.21 -5.39 5.43
CA THR A 185 6.93 -4.32 6.12
C THR A 185 7.96 -3.68 5.19
N THR A 186 8.00 -2.36 5.16
CA THR A 186 9.00 -1.58 4.43
C THR A 186 9.74 -0.63 5.38
N TRP A 187 10.97 -0.29 5.04
CA TRP A 187 11.81 0.63 5.78
C TRP A 187 12.19 1.81 4.91
N ASP A 188 11.96 3.01 5.41
CA ASP A 188 12.46 4.25 4.83
C ASP A 188 13.63 4.76 5.66
N ASP A 189 14.82 4.72 5.08
CA ASP A 189 16.04 5.14 5.77
C ASP A 189 16.16 6.66 5.92
N ALA A 190 15.57 7.44 5.03
CA ALA A 190 15.61 8.90 5.08
C ALA A 190 14.78 9.45 6.25
N THR A 191 13.60 8.91 6.48
CA THR A 191 12.68 9.31 7.55
C THR A 191 12.80 8.43 8.79
N LYS A 192 13.58 7.33 8.72
CA LYS A 192 13.68 6.29 9.78
C LYS A 192 12.29 5.73 10.16
N THR A 193 11.47 5.47 9.17
CA THR A 193 10.09 5.02 9.33
C THR A 193 9.90 3.59 8.88
N VAL A 194 9.21 2.81 9.70
CA VAL A 194 8.67 1.50 9.34
C VAL A 194 7.24 1.69 8.87
N THR A 195 6.91 1.18 7.71
CA THR A 195 5.53 1.03 7.25
C THR A 195 5.14 -0.44 7.32
N ILE A 196 4.00 -0.73 7.94
CA ILE A 196 3.42 -2.07 8.07
C ILE A 196 2.08 -2.05 7.35
N GLN A 197 1.88 -2.96 6.41
CA GLN A 197 0.63 -3.13 5.67
C GLN A 197 0.14 -4.55 5.85
N ALA A 198 -1.10 -4.70 6.33
CA ALA A 198 -1.77 -5.99 6.52
C ALA A 198 -3.19 -5.96 5.96
N VAL A 199 -3.64 -7.10 5.47
CA VAL A 199 -4.99 -7.33 4.90
C VAL A 199 -5.83 -8.12 5.89
#